data_7962eb181dc003afdb4b3e8e46a1e73f
#
_entry.id   7962eb181dc003afdb4b3e8e46a1e73f
#
_cell.length_a   1.000
_cell.length_b   1.000
_cell.length_c   1.000
_cell.angle_alpha   90.00
_cell.angle_beta   90.00
_cell.angle_gamma   90.00
#
_symmetry.space_group_name_H-M   'P 1'
#
loop_
_entity.id
_entity.type
_entity.pdbx_description
1 polymer ?
#
loop_
_entity_poly.entity_id
_entity_poly.type
_entity_poly.pdbx_seq_one_letter_code
_entity_poly.pdbx_strand_id
1 'polypeptide(L)'
;FAVVNDIHGRNEVLNKLLDLSDLPKQDFIVFNGDMVDNLLSENQMFAGFMDTAIKRFASEKPMFYSRGNHETRGPFAIEYPRYFPTPTGKLYYQFNHGETGVIVLDCGEDKPDTDMEYSGIVDMDRYRTEQAEWLERAVENTEFKNAKYKVVICHMPPFGGWHGEQEILDKFVPILNRAGVQVMLSGHLHKHIIKPATAEIKFPIIVNSNNNVLKVDLTSVKGIFLIVDQQGKMVDEVVIKPLH
;
A
#
# COMPACT_ATOMS: atom_id res chain seq x y z
N PHE A 1 -2.86 6.97 11.30
CA PHE A 1 -3.18 7.04 9.86
C PHE A 1 -4.25 6.03 9.47
N ALA A 2 -4.86 6.22 8.31
CA ALA A 2 -5.82 5.24 7.80
C ALA A 2 -5.45 4.79 6.37
N VAL A 3 -5.86 3.57 6.02
CA VAL A 3 -5.61 2.94 4.71
C VAL A 3 -6.92 2.52 4.07
N VAL A 4 -7.08 2.86 2.81
CA VAL A 4 -8.14 2.36 1.92
C VAL A 4 -7.51 1.84 0.63
N ASN A 5 -8.15 0.89 -0.03
CA ASN A 5 -7.64 0.21 -1.22
C ASN A 5 -8.77 -0.32 -2.09
N ASP A 6 -8.46 -0.68 -3.35
CA ASP A 6 -9.38 -1.38 -4.26
C ASP A 6 -10.72 -0.66 -4.43
N ILE A 7 -10.68 0.65 -4.58
CA ILE A 7 -11.89 1.49 -4.72
C ILE A 7 -12.51 1.35 -6.10
N HIS A 8 -11.70 1.20 -7.16
CA HIS A 8 -12.19 1.00 -8.52
C HIS A 8 -13.22 2.05 -8.96
N GLY A 9 -12.93 3.33 -8.68
CA GLY A 9 -13.82 4.44 -9.04
C GLY A 9 -15.13 4.53 -8.24
N ARG A 10 -15.34 3.68 -7.23
CA ARG A 10 -16.55 3.67 -6.38
C ARG A 10 -16.52 4.80 -5.34
N ASN A 11 -16.68 6.05 -5.80
CA ASN A 11 -16.55 7.22 -4.94
C ASN A 11 -17.52 7.24 -3.75
N GLU A 12 -18.69 6.63 -3.86
CA GLU A 12 -19.63 6.51 -2.73
C GLU A 12 -19.02 5.63 -1.62
N VAL A 13 -18.37 4.53 -1.99
CA VAL A 13 -17.65 3.67 -1.06
C VAL A 13 -16.48 4.42 -0.45
N LEU A 14 -15.67 5.11 -1.28
CA LEU A 14 -14.54 5.90 -0.80
C LEU A 14 -14.97 6.95 0.23
N ASN A 15 -16.02 7.73 -0.08
CA ASN A 15 -16.54 8.72 0.86
C ASN A 15 -16.93 8.08 2.19
N LYS A 16 -17.66 6.97 2.15
CA LYS A 16 -18.10 6.25 3.34
C LYS A 16 -16.93 5.72 4.18
N LEU A 17 -15.91 5.14 3.54
CA LEU A 17 -14.71 4.67 4.24
C LEU A 17 -13.91 5.83 4.85
N LEU A 18 -13.84 6.98 4.16
CA LEU A 18 -13.23 8.19 4.70
C LEU A 18 -13.99 8.75 5.90
N ASP A 19 -15.34 8.68 5.91
CA ASP A 19 -16.14 9.04 7.10
C ASP A 19 -15.80 8.15 8.30
N LEU A 20 -15.64 6.84 8.06
CA LEU A 20 -15.35 5.86 9.08
C LEU A 20 -13.89 5.89 9.55
N SER A 21 -12.99 6.49 8.77
CA SER A 21 -11.57 6.62 9.11
C SER A 21 -11.30 7.57 10.28
N ASP A 22 -12.27 8.40 10.67
CA ASP A 22 -12.09 9.46 11.66
C ASP A 22 -11.03 10.49 11.22
N LEU A 23 -11.20 11.02 10.01
CA LEU A 23 -10.26 11.93 9.33
C LEU A 23 -9.61 13.00 10.24
N PRO A 24 -10.35 13.68 11.17
CA PRO A 24 -9.73 14.66 12.04
C PRO A 24 -8.59 14.13 12.89
N LYS A 25 -8.61 12.85 13.25
CA LYS A 25 -7.59 12.20 14.09
C LYS A 25 -6.44 11.59 13.29
N GLN A 26 -6.56 11.52 11.95
CA GLN A 26 -5.49 10.94 11.14
C GLN A 26 -4.42 11.97 10.83
N ASP A 27 -3.16 11.61 10.94
CA ASP A 27 -2.03 12.43 10.51
C ASP A 27 -1.92 12.44 8.98
N PHE A 28 -2.20 11.29 8.35
CA PHE A 28 -2.20 11.11 6.89
C PHE A 28 -3.12 9.96 6.48
N ILE A 29 -3.41 9.89 5.18
CA ILE A 29 -4.19 8.81 4.57
C ILE A 29 -3.33 8.09 3.54
N VAL A 30 -3.46 6.78 3.48
CA VAL A 30 -2.81 5.94 2.47
C VAL A 30 -3.86 5.36 1.53
N PHE A 31 -3.67 5.57 0.24
CA PHE A 31 -4.36 4.84 -0.81
C PHE A 31 -3.46 3.69 -1.25
N ASN A 32 -3.85 2.47 -0.92
CA ASN A 32 -3.05 1.30 -1.18
C ASN A 32 -3.52 0.56 -2.44
N GLY A 33 -3.50 1.29 -3.57
CA GLY A 33 -3.69 0.76 -4.91
C GLY A 33 -5.13 0.48 -5.34
N ASP A 34 -5.29 0.28 -6.63
CA ASP A 34 -6.53 -0.06 -7.32
C ASP A 34 -7.68 0.94 -7.03
N MET A 35 -7.33 2.22 -7.07
CA MET A 35 -8.32 3.29 -6.88
C MET A 35 -9.19 3.50 -8.13
N VAL A 36 -8.73 3.03 -9.29
CA VAL A 36 -9.44 2.99 -10.58
C VAL A 36 -9.29 1.62 -11.25
N ASP A 37 -10.14 1.29 -12.21
CA ASP A 37 -10.02 0.04 -12.98
C ASP A 37 -8.93 0.12 -14.07
N ASN A 38 -8.81 1.27 -14.72
CA ASN A 38 -7.81 1.57 -15.74
C ASN A 38 -7.56 3.07 -15.78
N LEU A 39 -6.33 3.48 -16.09
CA LEU A 39 -5.97 4.87 -16.30
C LEU A 39 -6.17 5.26 -17.79
N LEU A 40 -7.37 5.66 -18.13
CA LEU A 40 -7.73 6.03 -19.52
C LEU A 40 -7.39 7.48 -19.84
N SER A 41 -7.49 8.37 -18.85
CA SER A 41 -7.22 9.80 -18.99
C SER A 41 -7.02 10.46 -17.62
N GLU A 42 -6.46 11.67 -17.61
CA GLU A 42 -6.37 12.52 -16.42
C GLU A 42 -7.75 12.73 -15.78
N ASN A 43 -8.73 13.12 -16.59
CA ASN A 43 -10.08 13.37 -16.09
C ASN A 43 -10.69 12.14 -15.40
N GLN A 44 -10.44 10.95 -15.94
CA GLN A 44 -10.95 9.72 -15.34
C GLN A 44 -10.25 9.41 -14.01
N MET A 45 -8.95 9.66 -13.90
CA MET A 45 -8.21 9.52 -12.65
C MET A 45 -8.74 10.50 -11.58
N PHE A 46 -8.91 11.77 -11.94
CA PHE A 46 -9.46 12.77 -11.01
C PHE A 46 -10.88 12.43 -10.58
N ALA A 47 -11.77 12.17 -11.51
CA ALA A 47 -13.15 11.77 -11.21
C ALA A 47 -13.24 10.43 -10.45
N GLY A 48 -12.29 9.53 -10.66
CA GLY A 48 -12.27 8.21 -10.03
C GLY A 48 -11.96 8.25 -8.53
N PHE A 49 -11.06 9.13 -8.07
CA PHE A 49 -10.72 9.22 -6.65
C PHE A 49 -10.05 10.53 -6.22
N MET A 50 -9.30 11.22 -7.10
CA MET A 50 -8.49 12.37 -6.71
C MET A 50 -9.37 13.55 -6.26
N ASP A 51 -10.45 13.86 -6.97
CA ASP A 51 -11.37 14.93 -6.60
C ASP A 51 -12.00 14.68 -5.23
N THR A 52 -12.32 13.41 -4.93
CA THR A 52 -12.82 13.03 -3.62
C THR A 52 -11.74 13.23 -2.56
N ALA A 53 -10.50 12.81 -2.80
CA ALA A 53 -9.40 13.00 -1.87
C ALA A 53 -9.12 14.48 -1.58
N ILE A 54 -9.03 15.32 -2.64
CA ILE A 54 -8.79 16.76 -2.52
C ILE A 54 -9.90 17.42 -1.71
N LYS A 55 -11.16 17.12 -2.02
CA LYS A 55 -12.33 17.68 -1.34
C LYS A 55 -12.41 17.28 0.14
N ARG A 56 -11.97 16.05 0.46
CA ARG A 56 -12.17 15.48 1.80
C ARG A 56 -11.01 15.72 2.75
N PHE A 57 -9.76 15.67 2.26
CA PHE A 57 -8.60 15.75 3.16
C PHE A 57 -7.29 16.19 2.52
N ALA A 58 -7.04 15.89 1.24
CA ALA A 58 -5.71 16.03 0.66
C ALA A 58 -5.24 17.47 0.45
N SER A 59 -6.15 18.46 0.61
CA SER A 59 -5.80 19.89 0.70
C SER A 59 -5.21 20.30 2.07
N GLU A 60 -5.38 19.46 3.11
CA GLU A 60 -4.99 19.78 4.49
C GLU A 60 -4.08 18.73 5.11
N LYS A 61 -4.16 17.49 4.65
CA LYS A 61 -3.41 16.34 5.19
C LYS A 61 -2.64 15.62 4.08
N PRO A 62 -1.45 15.08 4.39
CA PRO A 62 -0.69 14.28 3.44
C PRO A 62 -1.49 13.05 2.97
N MET A 63 -1.35 12.76 1.69
CA MET A 63 -1.80 11.54 1.05
C MET A 63 -0.58 10.77 0.56
N PHE A 64 -0.43 9.53 1.03
CA PHE A 64 0.56 8.61 0.50
C PHE A 64 -0.12 7.57 -0.40
N TYR A 65 0.59 7.12 -1.40
CA TYR A 65 0.05 6.22 -2.40
C TYR A 65 0.99 5.03 -2.63
N SER A 66 0.44 3.81 -2.60
CA SER A 66 1.06 2.61 -3.13
C SER A 66 0.31 2.21 -4.39
N ARG A 67 1.00 2.10 -5.53
CA ARG A 67 0.35 1.75 -6.80
C ARG A 67 -0.18 0.32 -6.76
N GLY A 68 -1.40 0.10 -7.23
CA GLY A 68 -1.95 -1.21 -7.52
C GLY A 68 -1.69 -1.62 -8.98
N ASN A 69 -2.07 -2.85 -9.31
CA ASN A 69 -1.89 -3.36 -10.67
C ASN A 69 -2.83 -2.65 -11.67
N HIS A 70 -3.98 -2.19 -11.25
CA HIS A 70 -4.91 -1.47 -12.13
C HIS A 70 -4.38 -0.10 -12.59
N GLU A 71 -3.56 0.58 -11.81
CA GLU A 71 -2.92 1.83 -12.21
C GLU A 71 -1.77 1.65 -13.21
N THR A 72 -1.40 0.43 -13.57
CA THR A 72 -0.46 0.18 -14.68
C THR A 72 -1.16 0.06 -16.02
N ARG A 73 -2.50 -0.02 -16.04
CA ARG A 73 -3.33 -0.30 -17.22
C ARG A 73 -3.88 0.96 -17.83
N GLY A 74 -3.96 0.95 -19.16
CA GLY A 74 -4.52 2.05 -19.94
C GLY A 74 -3.49 3.06 -20.42
N PRO A 75 -3.85 3.90 -21.41
CA PRO A 75 -2.91 4.78 -22.10
C PRO A 75 -2.35 5.91 -21.20
N PHE A 76 -3.04 6.25 -20.12
CA PHE A 76 -2.61 7.30 -19.20
C PHE A 76 -1.70 6.78 -18.08
N ALA A 77 -1.52 5.47 -17.96
CA ALA A 77 -0.71 4.85 -16.90
C ALA A 77 0.75 5.35 -16.89
N ILE A 78 1.34 5.67 -18.04
CA ILE A 78 2.70 6.22 -18.14
C ILE A 78 2.84 7.62 -17.54
N GLU A 79 1.75 8.37 -17.46
CA GLU A 79 1.72 9.72 -16.89
C GLU A 79 1.50 9.71 -15.36
N TYR A 80 1.03 8.59 -14.82
CA TYR A 80 0.69 8.45 -13.42
C TYR A 80 1.80 8.87 -12.44
N PRO A 81 3.09 8.53 -12.64
CA PRO A 81 4.17 8.95 -11.74
C PRO A 81 4.33 10.47 -11.60
N ARG A 82 3.84 11.25 -12.54
CA ARG A 82 3.91 12.75 -12.49
C ARG A 82 3.01 13.34 -11.42
N TYR A 83 1.96 12.61 -11.02
CA TYR A 83 1.00 13.04 -10.00
C TYR A 83 1.39 12.59 -8.59
N PHE A 84 2.28 11.62 -8.50
CA PHE A 84 2.75 11.07 -7.24
C PHE A 84 4.28 11.13 -7.17
N PRO A 85 4.86 12.34 -7.09
CA PRO A 85 6.30 12.50 -7.01
C PRO A 85 6.83 11.89 -5.70
N THR A 86 7.89 11.12 -5.81
CA THR A 86 8.55 10.45 -4.69
C THR A 86 10.02 10.83 -4.63
N PRO A 87 10.69 10.67 -3.48
CA PRO A 87 12.13 10.93 -3.36
C PRO A 87 13.00 10.06 -4.28
N THR A 88 12.51 8.90 -4.70
CA THR A 88 13.23 7.98 -5.57
C THR A 88 13.06 8.27 -7.06
N GLY A 89 12.06 9.08 -7.43
CA GLY A 89 11.59 9.23 -8.82
C GLY A 89 10.92 7.98 -9.39
N LYS A 90 10.65 6.97 -8.53
CA LYS A 90 9.91 5.74 -8.81
C LYS A 90 8.66 5.71 -7.93
N LEU A 91 7.77 4.74 -8.10
CA LEU A 91 6.57 4.63 -7.26
C LEU A 91 6.78 3.81 -5.98
N TYR A 92 8.01 3.37 -5.72
CA TYR A 92 8.43 2.83 -4.44
C TYR A 92 9.30 3.83 -3.69
N TYR A 93 9.11 3.94 -2.39
CA TYR A 93 9.80 4.92 -1.55
C TYR A 93 9.72 4.55 -0.08
N GLN A 94 10.42 5.32 0.75
CA GLN A 94 10.28 5.26 2.20
C GLN A 94 10.08 6.65 2.77
N PHE A 95 9.43 6.69 3.92
CA PHE A 95 9.31 7.89 4.75
C PHE A 95 9.23 7.52 6.23
N ASN A 96 9.51 8.51 7.08
CA ASN A 96 9.31 8.37 8.50
C ASN A 96 8.24 9.35 8.97
N HIS A 97 7.40 8.91 9.91
CA HIS A 97 6.46 9.75 10.63
C HIS A 97 6.60 9.49 12.13
N GLY A 98 7.17 10.47 12.86
CA GLY A 98 7.55 10.27 14.26
C GLY A 98 8.51 9.09 14.41
N GLU A 99 8.14 8.13 15.25
CA GLU A 99 8.92 6.92 15.52
C GLU A 99 8.57 5.74 14.59
N THR A 100 7.86 6.00 13.50
CA THR A 100 7.42 4.97 12.53
C THR A 100 8.20 5.10 11.23
N GLY A 101 8.87 4.05 10.82
CA GLY A 101 9.43 3.89 9.49
C GLY A 101 8.44 3.16 8.58
N VAL A 102 8.14 3.76 7.43
CA VAL A 102 7.23 3.19 6.44
C VAL A 102 7.96 2.99 5.13
N ILE A 103 7.89 1.78 4.59
CA ILE A 103 8.33 1.44 3.23
C ILE A 103 7.09 1.20 2.39
N VAL A 104 7.00 1.90 1.27
CA VAL A 104 5.97 1.70 0.25
C VAL A 104 6.60 0.99 -0.93
N LEU A 105 6.07 -0.19 -1.24
CA LEU A 105 6.50 -1.03 -2.35
C LEU A 105 5.51 -0.94 -3.51
N ASP A 106 6.02 -1.16 -4.70
CA ASP A 106 5.26 -1.19 -5.94
C ASP A 106 5.48 -2.52 -6.64
N CYS A 107 4.54 -3.44 -6.53
CA CYS A 107 4.65 -4.77 -7.12
C CYS A 107 4.51 -4.78 -8.66
N GLY A 108 4.06 -3.68 -9.26
CA GLY A 108 3.73 -3.64 -10.68
C GLY A 108 2.44 -4.39 -10.99
N GLU A 109 2.47 -5.31 -11.92
CA GLU A 109 1.34 -6.04 -12.46
C GLU A 109 1.15 -7.45 -11.90
N ASP A 110 -0.09 -7.94 -12.00
CA ASP A 110 -0.51 -9.27 -11.55
C ASP A 110 -0.45 -10.36 -12.62
N LYS A 111 -0.13 -9.97 -13.89
CA LYS A 111 0.00 -10.85 -15.05
C LYS A 111 1.41 -10.82 -15.60
N PRO A 112 1.80 -11.81 -16.43
CA PRO A 112 3.10 -11.79 -17.13
C PRO A 112 3.28 -10.56 -18.02
N ASP A 113 4.51 -10.08 -18.17
CA ASP A 113 4.85 -8.95 -19.05
C ASP A 113 4.43 -9.19 -20.51
N THR A 114 4.25 -10.45 -20.91
CA THR A 114 3.77 -10.85 -22.23
C THR A 114 2.25 -10.81 -22.40
N ASP A 115 1.51 -10.47 -21.35
CA ASP A 115 0.05 -10.40 -21.43
C ASP A 115 -0.39 -9.32 -22.43
N MET A 116 -1.45 -9.61 -23.18
CA MET A 116 -1.97 -8.70 -24.21
C MET A 116 -2.47 -7.37 -23.63
N GLU A 117 -2.88 -7.35 -22.36
CA GLU A 117 -3.35 -6.15 -21.66
C GLU A 117 -2.27 -5.06 -21.58
N TYR A 118 -1.00 -5.44 -21.60
CA TYR A 118 0.13 -4.50 -21.49
C TYR A 118 0.76 -4.14 -22.85
N SER A 119 0.26 -4.69 -23.93
CA SER A 119 0.75 -4.39 -25.30
C SER A 119 2.27 -4.54 -25.45
N GLY A 120 2.92 -5.36 -24.63
CA GLY A 120 4.37 -5.59 -24.63
C GLY A 120 5.23 -4.39 -24.21
N ILE A 121 4.67 -3.41 -23.50
CA ILE A 121 5.38 -2.17 -23.09
C ILE A 121 5.76 -2.14 -21.61
N VAL A 122 5.52 -3.21 -20.86
CA VAL A 122 5.90 -3.34 -19.46
C VAL A 122 7.09 -4.29 -19.31
N ASP A 123 7.86 -4.13 -18.22
CA ASP A 123 9.01 -4.96 -17.83
C ASP A 123 9.01 -5.02 -16.29
N MET A 124 7.98 -5.66 -15.74
CA MET A 124 7.71 -5.66 -14.29
C MET A 124 8.64 -6.63 -13.55
N ASP A 125 9.08 -7.71 -14.18
CA ASP A 125 10.05 -8.64 -13.56
C ASP A 125 11.39 -7.95 -13.30
N ARG A 126 11.87 -7.14 -14.27
CA ARG A 126 13.07 -6.30 -14.08
C ARG A 126 12.81 -5.19 -13.07
N TYR A 127 11.65 -4.56 -13.13
CA TYR A 127 11.28 -3.50 -12.20
C TYR A 127 11.29 -3.99 -10.73
N ARG A 128 10.78 -5.18 -10.46
CA ARG A 128 10.84 -5.81 -9.13
C ARG A 128 12.27 -6.10 -8.71
N THR A 129 13.15 -6.48 -9.64
CA THR A 129 14.59 -6.69 -9.36
C THR A 129 15.28 -5.37 -8.99
N GLU A 130 15.10 -4.31 -9.77
CA GLU A 130 15.62 -2.97 -9.46
C GLU A 130 15.12 -2.46 -8.10
N GLN A 131 13.86 -2.73 -7.80
CA GLN A 131 13.26 -2.35 -6.51
C GLN A 131 13.87 -3.12 -5.35
N ALA A 132 14.18 -4.41 -5.50
CA ALA A 132 14.87 -5.20 -4.47
C ALA A 132 16.26 -4.62 -4.16
N GLU A 133 17.02 -4.20 -5.17
CA GLU A 133 18.32 -3.53 -4.98
C GLU A 133 18.18 -2.20 -4.22
N TRP A 134 17.13 -1.43 -4.51
CA TRP A 134 16.81 -0.23 -3.74
C TRP A 134 16.42 -0.58 -2.31
N LEU A 135 15.58 -1.61 -2.12
CA LEU A 135 15.08 -2.02 -0.80
C LEU A 135 16.22 -2.43 0.13
N GLU A 136 17.27 -3.12 -0.39
CA GLU A 136 18.48 -3.44 0.39
C GLU A 136 19.14 -2.19 0.99
N ARG A 137 19.18 -1.09 0.23
CA ARG A 137 19.73 0.19 0.72
C ARG A 137 18.74 0.93 1.62
N ALA A 138 17.47 0.87 1.30
CA ALA A 138 16.42 1.57 2.03
C ALA A 138 16.30 1.10 3.49
N VAL A 139 16.39 -0.22 3.71
CA VAL A 139 16.31 -0.78 5.07
C VAL A 139 17.52 -0.44 5.93
N GLU A 140 18.65 -0.05 5.32
CA GLU A 140 19.84 0.40 6.02
C GLU A 140 19.81 1.89 6.43
N ASN A 141 18.81 2.64 5.99
CA ASN A 141 18.62 4.03 6.41
C ASN A 141 18.53 4.12 7.94
N THR A 142 19.28 5.04 8.52
CA THR A 142 19.41 5.17 9.98
C THR A 142 18.07 5.43 10.67
N GLU A 143 17.22 6.26 10.08
CA GLU A 143 15.91 6.59 10.67
C GLU A 143 14.98 5.36 10.62
N PHE A 144 14.98 4.60 9.53
CA PHE A 144 14.21 3.37 9.43
C PHE A 144 14.75 2.28 10.38
N LYS A 145 16.07 2.15 10.51
CA LYS A 145 16.68 1.17 11.45
C LYS A 145 16.29 1.44 12.89
N ASN A 146 16.24 2.71 13.28
CA ASN A 146 15.94 3.14 14.64
C ASN A 146 14.44 3.33 14.92
N ALA A 147 13.59 3.15 13.92
CA ALA A 147 12.14 3.30 14.08
C ALA A 147 11.59 2.25 15.07
N LYS A 148 10.70 2.70 15.96
CA LYS A 148 9.98 1.82 16.89
C LYS A 148 8.91 0.98 16.21
N TYR A 149 8.38 1.47 15.09
CA TYR A 149 7.45 0.74 14.25
C TYR A 149 7.98 0.69 12.82
N LYS A 150 7.97 -0.50 12.23
CA LYS A 150 8.41 -0.74 10.86
C LYS A 150 7.27 -1.37 10.07
N VAL A 151 6.63 -0.55 9.26
CA VAL A 151 5.44 -0.91 8.47
C VAL A 151 5.81 -0.96 6.99
N VAL A 152 5.34 -1.97 6.30
CA VAL A 152 5.41 -2.07 4.84
C VAL A 152 4.01 -1.92 4.26
N ILE A 153 3.89 -1.12 3.22
CA ILE A 153 2.67 -0.98 2.41
C ILE A 153 2.99 -1.54 1.03
N CYS A 154 2.23 -2.53 0.61
CA CYS A 154 2.42 -3.22 -0.66
C CYS A 154 1.06 -3.70 -1.14
N HIS A 155 0.58 -3.17 -2.27
CA HIS A 155 -0.77 -3.46 -2.72
C HIS A 155 -1.04 -4.95 -2.85
N MET A 156 -0.19 -5.68 -3.58
CA MET A 156 -0.33 -7.12 -3.76
C MET A 156 0.47 -7.89 -2.70
N PRO A 157 -0.18 -8.77 -1.92
CA PRO A 157 0.53 -9.58 -0.92
C PRO A 157 1.36 -10.68 -1.59
N PRO A 158 2.42 -11.22 -0.94
CA PRO A 158 3.23 -12.32 -1.45
C PRO A 158 2.50 -13.69 -1.39
N PHE A 159 1.22 -13.68 -1.76
CA PHE A 159 0.36 -14.88 -1.90
C PHE A 159 -0.94 -14.46 -2.61
N GLY A 160 -1.68 -15.42 -3.14
CA GLY A 160 -2.98 -15.17 -3.78
C GLY A 160 -3.08 -15.70 -5.20
N GLY A 161 -1.99 -16.21 -5.78
CA GLY A 161 -1.96 -16.85 -7.08
C GLY A 161 -1.79 -15.87 -8.26
N TRP A 162 -1.20 -14.70 -8.02
CA TRP A 162 -0.90 -13.73 -9.07
C TRP A 162 0.55 -13.90 -9.60
N HIS A 163 0.78 -13.45 -10.82
CA HIS A 163 2.13 -13.48 -11.40
C HIS A 163 3.06 -12.53 -10.62
N GLY A 164 4.22 -12.99 -10.25
CA GLY A 164 5.21 -12.21 -9.48
C GLY A 164 5.13 -12.38 -7.96
N GLU A 165 4.13 -13.08 -7.41
CA GLU A 165 4.08 -13.34 -5.96
C GLU A 165 5.35 -14.05 -5.46
N GLN A 166 5.88 -15.00 -6.26
CA GLN A 166 7.12 -15.71 -5.93
C GLN A 166 8.33 -14.77 -5.93
N GLU A 167 8.35 -13.77 -6.81
CA GLU A 167 9.42 -12.76 -6.81
C GLU A 167 9.40 -11.89 -5.55
N ILE A 168 8.21 -11.56 -5.05
CA ILE A 168 8.09 -10.84 -3.77
C ILE A 168 8.61 -11.71 -2.62
N LEU A 169 8.25 -12.99 -2.62
CA LEU A 169 8.76 -13.96 -1.63
C LEU A 169 10.29 -14.10 -1.69
N ASP A 170 10.85 -14.22 -2.88
CA ASP A 170 12.29 -14.50 -3.06
C ASP A 170 13.15 -13.24 -2.91
N LYS A 171 12.66 -12.08 -3.39
CA LYS A 171 13.46 -10.85 -3.49
C LYS A 171 13.19 -9.88 -2.33
N PHE A 172 11.94 -9.67 -1.91
CA PHE A 172 11.60 -8.65 -0.92
C PHE A 172 11.52 -9.21 0.49
N VAL A 173 10.83 -10.34 0.67
CA VAL A 173 10.58 -10.90 2.01
C VAL A 173 11.86 -11.17 2.80
N PRO A 174 12.96 -11.72 2.22
CA PRO A 174 14.21 -11.91 2.97
C PRO A 174 14.81 -10.59 3.48
N ILE A 175 14.73 -9.51 2.70
CA ILE A 175 15.21 -8.18 3.08
C ILE A 175 14.36 -7.63 4.23
N LEU A 176 13.04 -7.69 4.10
CA LEU A 176 12.10 -7.21 5.11
C LEU A 176 12.21 -7.98 6.43
N ASN A 177 12.44 -9.30 6.35
CA ASN A 177 12.69 -10.14 7.51
C ASN A 177 13.96 -9.71 8.28
N ARG A 178 15.06 -9.44 7.57
CA ARG A 178 16.32 -8.97 8.18
C ARG A 178 16.17 -7.58 8.78
N ALA A 179 15.38 -6.73 8.15
CA ALA A 179 15.11 -5.37 8.60
C ALA A 179 14.23 -5.30 9.86
N GLY A 180 13.63 -6.42 10.26
CA GLY A 180 12.73 -6.48 11.42
C GLY A 180 11.40 -5.77 11.17
N VAL A 181 10.87 -5.86 9.93
CA VAL A 181 9.51 -5.40 9.63
C VAL A 181 8.51 -6.09 10.55
N GLN A 182 7.53 -5.33 11.04
CA GLN A 182 6.57 -5.82 12.02
C GLN A 182 5.20 -6.15 11.43
N VAL A 183 4.86 -5.54 10.28
CA VAL A 183 3.59 -5.78 9.60
C VAL A 183 3.68 -5.32 8.14
N MET A 184 3.00 -6.04 7.25
CA MET A 184 2.73 -5.62 5.88
C MET A 184 1.23 -5.37 5.72
N LEU A 185 0.88 -4.25 5.08
CA LEU A 185 -0.48 -3.86 4.75
C LEU A 185 -0.70 -4.02 3.25
N SER A 186 -1.69 -4.81 2.86
CA SER A 186 -1.99 -5.15 1.47
C SER A 186 -3.48 -5.00 1.14
N GLY A 187 -3.79 -5.02 -0.15
CA GLY A 187 -5.13 -5.04 -0.73
C GLY A 187 -5.27 -6.17 -1.75
N HIS A 188 -5.69 -5.86 -2.99
CA HIS A 188 -5.72 -6.70 -4.17
C HIS A 188 -6.73 -7.86 -4.13
N LEU A 189 -6.82 -8.59 -3.04
CA LEU A 189 -7.65 -9.80 -2.96
C LEU A 189 -9.14 -9.51 -2.67
N HIS A 190 -9.52 -8.25 -2.48
CA HIS A 190 -10.87 -7.79 -2.16
C HIS A 190 -11.50 -8.48 -0.93
N LYS A 191 -10.68 -9.10 -0.09
CA LYS A 191 -11.11 -9.85 1.11
C LYS A 191 -10.29 -9.38 2.30
N HIS A 192 -10.90 -9.45 3.48
CA HIS A 192 -10.14 -9.27 4.71
C HIS A 192 -9.45 -10.60 5.07
N ILE A 193 -8.11 -10.55 5.20
CA ILE A 193 -7.30 -11.71 5.59
C ILE A 193 -6.21 -11.21 6.55
N ILE A 194 -6.05 -11.87 7.69
CA ILE A 194 -4.86 -11.75 8.52
C ILE A 194 -4.04 -13.03 8.36
N LYS A 195 -2.90 -12.92 7.70
CA LYS A 195 -1.94 -14.03 7.60
C LYS A 195 -0.91 -13.87 8.72
N PRO A 196 -0.85 -14.77 9.69
CA PRO A 196 0.12 -14.66 10.78
C PRO A 196 1.55 -14.85 10.28
N ALA A 197 2.52 -14.38 11.06
CA ALA A 197 3.93 -14.64 10.80
C ALA A 197 4.23 -16.14 10.73
N THR A 198 5.15 -16.51 9.85
CA THR A 198 5.61 -17.88 9.62
C THR A 198 7.14 -17.95 9.71
N ALA A 199 7.72 -19.14 9.52
CA ALA A 199 9.16 -19.27 9.41
C ALA A 199 9.74 -18.56 8.17
N GLU A 200 8.97 -18.45 7.10
CA GLU A 200 9.34 -17.82 5.83
C GLU A 200 9.10 -16.31 5.86
N ILE A 201 7.92 -15.89 6.32
CA ILE A 201 7.53 -14.47 6.43
C ILE A 201 7.40 -14.15 7.92
N LYS A 202 8.38 -13.45 8.48
CA LYS A 202 8.52 -13.23 9.94
C LYS A 202 7.61 -12.14 10.51
N PHE A 203 6.70 -11.62 9.72
CA PHE A 203 5.75 -10.58 10.13
C PHE A 203 4.33 -10.94 9.64
N PRO A 204 3.29 -10.51 10.34
CA PRO A 204 1.92 -10.68 9.87
C PRO A 204 1.66 -9.81 8.64
N ILE A 205 0.75 -10.28 7.78
CA ILE A 205 0.23 -9.53 6.64
C ILE A 205 -1.25 -9.30 6.86
N ILE A 206 -1.66 -8.03 6.81
CA ILE A 206 -3.06 -7.61 6.86
C ILE A 206 -3.49 -7.27 5.44
N VAL A 207 -4.28 -8.11 4.82
CA VAL A 207 -4.97 -7.80 3.58
C VAL A 207 -6.30 -7.13 3.94
N ASN A 208 -6.45 -5.87 3.56
CA ASN A 208 -7.68 -5.14 3.79
C ASN A 208 -8.66 -5.36 2.63
N SER A 209 -9.94 -5.54 2.95
CA SER A 209 -10.98 -5.66 1.94
C SER A 209 -11.25 -4.30 1.26
N ASN A 210 -11.74 -4.35 0.03
CA ASN A 210 -12.20 -3.18 -0.75
C ASN A 210 -13.50 -2.52 -0.20
N ASN A 211 -14.00 -3.00 0.93
CA ASN A 211 -15.17 -2.49 1.62
C ASN A 211 -14.89 -2.11 3.09
N ASN A 212 -13.61 -2.10 3.46
CA ASN A 212 -13.17 -1.78 4.81
C ASN A 212 -12.21 -0.60 4.81
N VAL A 213 -12.15 0.12 5.91
CA VAL A 213 -11.04 1.01 6.24
C VAL A 213 -10.17 0.37 7.32
N LEU A 214 -8.87 0.41 7.14
CA LEU A 214 -7.89 0.02 8.14
C LEU A 214 -7.41 1.28 8.85
N LYS A 215 -7.67 1.41 10.15
CA LYS A 215 -7.19 2.51 11.00
C LYS A 215 -5.98 2.04 11.79
N VAL A 216 -4.92 2.82 11.77
CA VAL A 216 -3.65 2.51 12.43
C VAL A 216 -3.34 3.57 13.47
N ASP A 217 -3.23 3.15 14.72
CA ASP A 217 -2.84 3.99 15.86
C ASP A 217 -1.56 3.43 16.49
N LEU A 218 -0.46 4.19 16.39
CA LEU A 218 0.86 3.80 16.85
C LEU A 218 1.28 4.72 18.00
N THR A 219 1.34 4.16 19.20
CA THR A 219 1.73 4.89 20.41
C THR A 219 3.07 4.38 20.94
N SER A 220 3.62 5.03 21.97
CA SER A 220 4.84 4.55 22.65
C SER A 220 4.69 3.19 23.35
N VAL A 221 3.45 2.68 23.49
CA VAL A 221 3.14 1.46 24.26
C VAL A 221 2.73 0.32 23.32
N LYS A 222 1.91 0.60 22.32
CA LYS A 222 1.39 -0.39 21.38
C LYS A 222 0.97 0.25 20.06
N GLY A 223 1.01 -0.55 19.00
CA GLY A 223 0.39 -0.25 17.71
C GLY A 223 -0.89 -1.06 17.54
N ILE A 224 -1.99 -0.39 17.17
CA ILE A 224 -3.30 -0.99 16.93
C ILE A 224 -3.64 -0.83 15.45
N PHE A 225 -3.99 -1.93 14.80
CA PHE A 225 -4.48 -1.99 13.43
C PHE A 225 -5.93 -2.46 13.49
N LEU A 226 -6.86 -1.51 13.40
CA LEU A 226 -8.29 -1.74 13.55
C LEU A 226 -8.98 -1.74 12.18
N ILE A 227 -9.62 -2.82 11.82
CA ILE A 227 -10.34 -2.99 10.57
C ILE A 227 -11.83 -2.75 10.83
N VAL A 228 -12.42 -1.82 10.06
CA VAL A 228 -13.83 -1.40 10.19
C VAL A 228 -14.52 -1.53 8.83
N ASP A 229 -15.68 -2.19 8.78
CA ASP A 229 -16.47 -2.35 7.58
C ASP A 229 -17.30 -1.09 7.25
N GLN A 230 -17.96 -1.09 6.08
CA GLN A 230 -18.82 0.01 5.65
C GLN A 230 -20.01 0.28 6.58
N GLN A 231 -20.36 -0.61 7.48
CA GLN A 231 -21.42 -0.43 8.47
C GLN A 231 -20.89 0.18 9.78
N GLY A 232 -19.58 0.45 9.85
CA GLY A 232 -18.93 0.94 11.06
C GLY A 232 -18.67 -0.14 12.11
N LYS A 233 -18.83 -1.42 11.73
CA LYS A 233 -18.59 -2.54 12.63
C LYS A 233 -17.11 -2.92 12.58
N MET A 234 -16.53 -3.16 13.74
CA MET A 234 -15.19 -3.75 13.86
C MET A 234 -15.21 -5.17 13.27
N VAL A 235 -14.36 -5.38 12.27
CA VAL A 235 -14.15 -6.68 11.61
C VAL A 235 -13.07 -7.47 12.35
N ASP A 236 -11.95 -6.78 12.65
CA ASP A 236 -10.80 -7.42 13.28
C ASP A 236 -9.87 -6.36 13.91
N GLU A 237 -8.94 -6.80 14.75
CA GLU A 237 -7.90 -5.97 15.36
C GLU A 237 -6.58 -6.75 15.45
N VAL A 238 -5.51 -6.13 15.00
CA VAL A 238 -4.13 -6.64 15.20
C VAL A 238 -3.38 -5.68 16.10
N VAL A 239 -2.70 -6.21 17.10
CA VAL A 239 -1.89 -5.43 18.04
C VAL A 239 -0.42 -5.84 17.93
N ILE A 240 0.46 -4.86 17.75
CA ILE A 240 1.91 -5.07 17.77
C ILE A 240 2.55 -4.25 18.89
N LYS A 241 3.75 -4.65 19.31
CA LYS A 241 4.55 -3.89 20.28
C LYS A 241 5.60 -3.04 19.56
N PRO A 242 5.95 -1.86 20.09
CA PRO A 242 7.09 -1.12 19.56
C PRO A 242 8.38 -1.95 19.68
N LEU A 243 9.28 -1.76 18.74
CA LEU A 243 10.67 -2.17 18.85
C LEU A 243 11.36 -1.30 19.93
N HIS A 244 12.45 -1.78 20.47
CA HIS A 244 13.14 -1.15 21.63
C HIS A 244 13.61 0.27 21.41
#